data_a70e61a470de4dddc22d9baac96e1d02
#
_entry.id   a70e61a470de4dddc22d9baac96e1d02
#
_cell.length_a   1.000
_cell.length_b   1.000
_cell.length_c   1.000
_cell.angle_alpha   90.00
_cell.angle_beta   90.00
_cell.angle_gamma   90.00
#
_symmetry.space_group_name_H-M   'P 1'
#
loop_
_entity.id
_entity.type
_entity.pdbx_description
1 polymer ?
#
loop_
_entity_poly.entity_id
_entity_poly.type
_entity_poly.pdbx_seq_one_letter_code
_entity_poly.pdbx_strand_id
1 'polypeptide(L)'
;MNCHAIYALTLSMLIGIGATSCTKYNEVDPPRTDQKSTEELPLPTHTISQLKALYKRGGTLIDKPIVISAVIASDDSEGNLYKSCYIEDETGGMELKFALGNLSSVYPQCTRVRLLCQGLQLGDYAGQINIGYASKDEKYETAFYPELLVHRVLLKEGHTDIKPHELTIATLNKKYAGTLVSLKDVQFLASELGQTYADPQGKDKNRNVNRTLVDRSGAQLIVRTSSYAKFAGRTVPSGSGTITAILTYFRDTPQLLILREQDVQLTGARF
;
A
#
# COMPACT_ATOMS: atom_id res chain seq x y z
N MET A 1 -72.33 -60.35 15.53
CA MET A 1 -71.56 -60.17 16.75
C MET A 1 -70.10 -60.32 16.38
N ASN A 2 -69.34 -59.20 16.61
CA ASN A 2 -67.90 -59.10 16.61
C ASN A 2 -67.14 -59.16 15.26
N CYS A 3 -67.20 -58.10 14.51
CA CYS A 3 -66.13 -57.56 13.67
C CYS A 3 -65.00 -57.03 14.55
N HIS A 4 -63.84 -57.62 14.61
CA HIS A 4 -62.55 -56.99 15.04
C HIS A 4 -61.43 -58.01 14.85
N ALA A 5 -60.89 -58.15 13.68
CA ALA A 5 -59.57 -58.77 13.47
C ALA A 5 -59.10 -58.79 12.00
N ILE A 6 -59.09 -57.68 11.33
CA ILE A 6 -58.35 -57.53 10.02
C ILE A 6 -57.91 -56.09 9.83
N TYR A 7 -57.03 -55.58 10.68
CA TYR A 7 -56.29 -54.36 10.41
C TYR A 7 -54.96 -54.27 11.20
N ALA A 8 -54.17 -55.32 11.05
CA ALA A 8 -52.86 -55.30 11.73
C ALA A 8 -51.76 -56.02 10.92
N LEU A 9 -51.74 -55.82 9.59
CA LEU A 9 -50.66 -56.45 8.79
C LEU A 9 -50.25 -55.72 7.51
N THR A 10 -50.38 -54.37 7.50
CA THR A 10 -49.91 -53.59 6.34
C THR A 10 -49.15 -52.31 6.71
N LEU A 11 -48.47 -52.30 7.85
CA LEU A 11 -47.69 -51.10 8.26
C LEU A 11 -46.27 -51.49 8.73
N SER A 12 -45.58 -52.36 7.98
CA SER A 12 -44.21 -52.75 8.33
C SER A 12 -43.27 -52.87 7.11
N MET A 13 -43.54 -52.17 6.03
CA MET A 13 -42.64 -52.28 4.85
C MET A 13 -42.47 -50.98 4.10
N LEU A 14 -42.14 -49.89 4.82
CA LEU A 14 -41.80 -48.58 4.19
C LEU A 14 -40.85 -47.73 5.06
N ILE A 15 -39.85 -48.36 5.72
CA ILE A 15 -38.73 -47.65 6.34
C ILE A 15 -37.46 -48.39 5.95
N GLY A 16 -36.90 -48.03 4.79
CA GLY A 16 -35.68 -48.70 4.34
C GLY A 16 -35.06 -48.14 3.07
N ILE A 17 -35.38 -46.89 2.70
CA ILE A 17 -34.65 -46.23 1.59
C ILE A 17 -34.43 -44.77 1.97
N GLY A 18 -33.31 -44.47 2.59
CA GLY A 18 -33.01 -43.06 2.89
C GLY A 18 -31.81 -42.83 3.78
N ALA A 19 -30.69 -43.50 3.53
CA ALA A 19 -29.45 -43.13 4.24
C ALA A 19 -28.20 -43.64 3.50
N THR A 20 -28.06 -43.31 2.20
CA THR A 20 -26.79 -43.54 1.48
C THR A 20 -26.42 -42.38 0.58
N SER A 21 -26.56 -41.14 1.05
CA SER A 21 -26.15 -39.99 0.24
C SER A 21 -25.45 -38.89 1.04
N CYS A 22 -24.58 -39.26 1.98
CA CYS A 22 -23.74 -38.23 2.64
C CYS A 22 -22.34 -38.73 3.02
N THR A 23 -21.83 -39.81 2.47
CA THR A 23 -20.50 -40.31 2.86
C THR A 23 -19.38 -40.01 1.86
N LYS A 24 -19.65 -39.31 0.77
CA LYS A 24 -18.59 -38.95 -0.21
C LYS A 24 -17.98 -37.56 -0.07
N TYR A 25 -18.47 -36.74 0.86
CA TYR A 25 -17.90 -35.39 1.07
C TYR A 25 -16.90 -35.28 2.24
N ASN A 26 -16.72 -36.36 3.01
CA ASN A 26 -15.82 -36.35 4.16
C ASN A 26 -14.39 -36.85 3.85
N GLU A 27 -14.10 -37.18 2.60
CA GLU A 27 -12.76 -37.62 2.17
C GLU A 27 -12.04 -36.62 1.25
N VAL A 28 -12.46 -35.37 1.25
CA VAL A 28 -11.61 -34.32 0.69
C VAL A 28 -10.62 -33.98 1.81
N ASP A 29 -9.39 -34.48 1.69
CA ASP A 29 -8.29 -34.00 2.51
C ASP A 29 -8.35 -32.45 2.55
N PRO A 30 -8.33 -31.83 3.75
CA PRO A 30 -8.24 -30.39 3.80
C PRO A 30 -7.05 -29.94 2.95
N PRO A 31 -7.14 -28.83 2.21
CA PRO A 31 -6.01 -28.33 1.44
C PRO A 31 -4.78 -28.38 2.33
N ARG A 32 -3.77 -29.14 1.94
CA ARG A 32 -2.51 -29.21 2.69
C ARG A 32 -1.95 -27.80 2.77
N THR A 33 -2.18 -27.14 3.88
CA THR A 33 -1.62 -25.80 4.20
C THR A 33 -0.10 -25.85 4.45
N ASP A 34 0.48 -27.04 4.43
CA ASP A 34 1.86 -27.29 4.83
C ASP A 34 2.82 -27.48 3.64
N GLN A 35 2.37 -27.33 2.41
CA GLN A 35 3.30 -27.05 1.34
C GLN A 35 3.80 -25.59 1.49
N LYS A 36 4.62 -25.33 2.53
CA LYS A 36 5.71 -24.38 2.37
C LYS A 36 6.41 -24.79 1.06
N SER A 37 6.19 -24.05 0.01
CA SER A 37 7.06 -24.12 -1.13
C SER A 37 8.45 -23.80 -0.59
N THR A 38 9.30 -24.80 -0.48
CA THR A 38 10.73 -24.64 -0.18
C THR A 38 11.47 -24.05 -1.38
N GLU A 39 10.78 -23.29 -2.24
CA GLU A 39 11.45 -22.47 -3.24
C GLU A 39 12.18 -21.38 -2.51
N GLU A 40 13.49 -21.51 -2.48
CA GLU A 40 14.39 -20.49 -1.96
C GLU A 40 14.12 -19.18 -2.69
N LEU A 41 13.81 -18.13 -1.93
CA LEU A 41 13.60 -16.81 -2.53
C LEU A 41 14.87 -16.38 -3.28
N PRO A 42 14.75 -15.85 -4.50
CA PRO A 42 15.92 -15.43 -5.25
C PRO A 42 16.72 -14.36 -4.50
N LEU A 43 18.04 -14.50 -4.50
CA LEU A 43 18.94 -13.58 -3.80
C LEU A 43 18.87 -12.18 -4.39
N PRO A 44 18.94 -11.12 -3.55
CA PRO A 44 18.99 -9.75 -4.05
C PRO A 44 20.25 -9.51 -4.85
N THR A 45 20.11 -8.81 -5.97
CA THR A 45 21.20 -8.49 -6.89
C THR A 45 21.54 -7.01 -6.91
N HIS A 46 20.56 -6.14 -6.61
CA HIS A 46 20.69 -4.68 -6.65
C HIS A 46 19.96 -4.05 -5.47
N THR A 47 20.37 -2.83 -5.15
CA THR A 47 19.64 -1.94 -4.26
C THR A 47 18.67 -1.08 -5.06
N ILE A 48 17.73 -0.40 -4.36
CA ILE A 48 16.79 0.54 -4.98
C ILE A 48 17.56 1.67 -5.70
N SER A 49 18.63 2.19 -5.10
CA SER A 49 19.45 3.23 -5.73
C SER A 49 20.11 2.74 -7.03
N GLN A 50 20.67 1.53 -7.02
CA GLN A 50 21.25 0.91 -8.24
C GLN A 50 20.19 0.68 -9.31
N LEU A 51 19.00 0.21 -8.93
CA LEU A 51 17.89 0.03 -9.87
C LEU A 51 17.46 1.37 -10.49
N LYS A 52 17.28 2.43 -9.66
CA LYS A 52 16.95 3.77 -10.16
C LYS A 52 17.98 4.33 -11.11
N ALA A 53 19.26 4.04 -10.90
CA ALA A 53 20.36 4.49 -11.77
C ALA A 53 20.30 3.90 -13.20
N LEU A 54 19.53 2.84 -13.42
CA LEU A 54 19.31 2.26 -14.76
C LEU A 54 18.30 3.06 -15.58
N TYR A 55 17.54 3.96 -14.95
CA TYR A 55 16.51 4.73 -15.64
C TYR A 55 17.12 5.59 -16.76
N LYS A 56 16.44 5.59 -17.91
CA LYS A 56 16.67 6.49 -19.04
C LYS A 56 15.36 7.17 -19.41
N ARG A 57 15.43 8.43 -19.79
CA ARG A 57 14.27 9.22 -20.22
C ARG A 57 13.50 8.49 -21.33
N GLY A 58 12.18 8.42 -21.19
CA GLY A 58 11.29 7.65 -22.06
C GLY A 58 10.97 6.26 -21.50
N GLY A 59 11.45 5.96 -20.29
CA GLY A 59 11.26 4.68 -19.61
C GLY A 59 12.35 3.67 -19.92
N THR A 60 12.55 2.71 -19.00
CA THR A 60 13.54 1.64 -19.15
C THR A 60 12.90 0.29 -18.81
N LEU A 61 12.72 -0.56 -19.82
CA LEU A 61 12.32 -1.94 -19.60
C LEU A 61 13.49 -2.71 -18.98
N ILE A 62 13.25 -3.40 -17.87
CA ILE A 62 14.25 -4.24 -17.22
C ILE A 62 14.24 -5.62 -17.88
N ASP A 63 15.25 -5.90 -18.66
CA ASP A 63 15.46 -7.17 -19.39
C ASP A 63 16.30 -8.20 -18.62
N LYS A 64 17.03 -7.75 -17.59
CA LYS A 64 17.90 -8.59 -16.75
C LYS A 64 17.18 -9.12 -15.52
N PRO A 65 17.60 -10.26 -14.95
CA PRO A 65 17.03 -10.83 -13.73
C PRO A 65 17.49 -10.05 -12.48
N ILE A 66 17.02 -8.80 -12.35
CA ILE A 66 17.28 -7.94 -11.19
C ILE A 66 16.30 -8.29 -10.07
N VAL A 67 16.83 -8.47 -8.87
CA VAL A 67 16.08 -8.74 -7.65
C VAL A 67 16.43 -7.68 -6.60
N ILE A 68 15.40 -7.03 -6.03
CA ILE A 68 15.52 -6.07 -4.94
C ILE A 68 14.98 -6.72 -3.66
N SER A 69 15.69 -6.58 -2.53
CA SER A 69 15.12 -6.82 -1.20
C SER A 69 14.77 -5.49 -0.58
N ALA A 70 13.52 -5.32 -0.16
CA ALA A 70 13.03 -4.07 0.40
C ALA A 70 11.92 -4.33 1.43
N VAL A 71 11.49 -3.28 2.11
CA VAL A 71 10.37 -3.31 3.07
C VAL A 71 9.22 -2.47 2.54
N ILE A 72 8.00 -2.94 2.70
CA ILE A 72 6.80 -2.13 2.43
C ILE A 72 6.74 -0.99 3.44
N ALA A 73 6.91 0.24 2.96
CA ALA A 73 6.91 1.45 3.77
C ALA A 73 5.52 2.09 3.88
N SER A 74 4.63 1.82 2.93
CA SER A 74 3.30 2.45 2.81
C SER A 74 2.17 1.58 3.35
N ASP A 75 1.04 2.23 3.60
CA ASP A 75 -0.24 1.64 4.00
C ASP A 75 -1.36 2.37 3.25
N ASP A 76 -2.26 1.64 2.62
CA ASP A 76 -3.40 2.18 1.87
C ASP A 76 -4.74 2.02 2.61
N SER A 77 -4.71 1.55 3.87
CA SER A 77 -5.90 1.21 4.65
C SER A 77 -6.87 2.38 4.85
N GLU A 78 -6.36 3.62 4.86
CA GLU A 78 -7.18 4.83 4.98
C GLU A 78 -7.41 5.57 3.65
N GLY A 79 -7.00 4.99 2.52
CA GLY A 79 -7.38 5.44 1.18
C GLY A 79 -6.70 6.74 0.71
N ASN A 80 -5.65 7.22 1.39
CA ASN A 80 -4.85 8.33 0.88
C ASN A 80 -3.93 7.90 -0.27
N LEU A 81 -3.57 6.63 -0.33
CA LEU A 81 -2.90 5.99 -1.44
C LEU A 81 -3.90 5.13 -2.23
N TYR A 82 -3.76 5.12 -3.54
CA TYR A 82 -4.59 4.31 -4.42
C TYR A 82 -3.76 3.67 -5.51
N LYS A 83 -3.70 2.33 -5.52
CA LYS A 83 -2.94 1.54 -6.49
C LYS A 83 -1.45 1.91 -6.53
N SER A 84 -0.92 2.41 -5.44
CA SER A 84 0.48 2.78 -5.25
C SER A 84 0.98 2.16 -3.96
N CYS A 85 2.18 1.59 -4.02
CA CYS A 85 2.89 1.04 -2.89
C CYS A 85 4.29 1.65 -2.86
N TYR A 86 4.76 2.02 -1.69
CA TYR A 86 6.13 2.46 -1.51
C TYR A 86 6.93 1.38 -0.79
N ILE A 87 8.08 1.06 -1.36
CA ILE A 87 9.08 0.18 -0.74
C ILE A 87 10.34 0.97 -0.45
N GLU A 88 11.09 0.58 0.57
CA GLU A 88 12.40 1.16 0.87
C GLU A 88 13.44 0.12 1.27
N ASP A 89 14.69 0.42 1.00
CA ASP A 89 15.89 -0.22 1.52
C ASP A 89 16.82 0.83 2.13
N GLU A 90 18.01 0.45 2.55
CA GLU A 90 19.01 1.36 3.13
C GLU A 90 19.48 2.45 2.16
N THR A 91 19.22 2.32 0.86
CA THR A 91 19.67 3.27 -0.18
C THR A 91 18.61 4.27 -0.61
N GLY A 92 17.33 4.05 -0.25
CA GLY A 92 16.21 4.93 -0.55
C GLY A 92 14.89 4.22 -0.77
N GLY A 93 13.88 4.96 -1.20
CA GLY A 93 12.53 4.43 -1.44
C GLY A 93 12.14 4.47 -2.92
N MET A 94 11.11 3.72 -3.30
CA MET A 94 10.56 3.71 -4.64
C MET A 94 9.07 3.41 -4.65
N GLU A 95 8.34 4.07 -5.55
CA GLU A 95 6.94 3.77 -5.82
C GLU A 95 6.82 2.56 -6.74
N LEU A 96 6.02 1.59 -6.32
CA LEU A 96 5.53 0.49 -7.14
C LEU A 96 4.14 0.85 -7.66
N LYS A 97 3.97 0.97 -8.97
CA LYS A 97 2.67 1.16 -9.61
C LYS A 97 2.00 -0.19 -9.83
N PHE A 98 1.37 -0.71 -8.79
CA PHE A 98 0.69 -2.00 -8.80
C PHE A 98 -0.82 -1.79 -8.63
N ALA A 99 -1.63 -2.44 -9.46
CA ALA A 99 -3.08 -2.28 -9.47
C ALA A 99 -3.78 -2.96 -8.27
N LEU A 100 -3.11 -3.07 -7.11
CA LEU A 100 -3.70 -3.63 -5.90
C LEU A 100 -4.70 -2.64 -5.30
N GLY A 101 -5.94 -3.07 -5.14
CA GLY A 101 -7.01 -2.24 -4.56
C GLY A 101 -7.03 -2.24 -3.03
N ASN A 102 -6.32 -3.16 -2.40
CA ASN A 102 -6.22 -3.32 -0.95
C ASN A 102 -4.85 -3.87 -0.58
N LEU A 103 -3.83 -3.05 -0.78
CA LEU A 103 -2.44 -3.42 -0.57
C LEU A 103 -2.19 -3.85 0.88
N SER A 104 -2.70 -3.08 1.86
CA SER A 104 -2.49 -3.30 3.29
C SER A 104 -2.97 -4.67 3.78
N SER A 105 -3.96 -5.27 3.13
CA SER A 105 -4.40 -6.65 3.46
C SER A 105 -3.47 -7.72 2.92
N VAL A 106 -2.86 -7.48 1.76
CA VAL A 106 -1.99 -8.47 1.10
C VAL A 106 -0.53 -8.26 1.48
N TYR A 107 -0.06 -7.02 1.45
CA TYR A 107 1.30 -6.61 1.80
C TYR A 107 1.25 -5.50 2.84
N PRO A 108 0.96 -5.80 4.12
CA PRO A 108 0.92 -4.79 5.17
C PRO A 108 2.28 -4.09 5.32
N GLN A 109 2.24 -2.86 5.82
CA GLN A 109 3.45 -2.11 6.20
C GLN A 109 4.36 -2.99 7.07
N CYS A 110 5.67 -2.86 6.95
CA CYS A 110 6.67 -3.72 7.60
C CYS A 110 6.82 -5.13 6.99
N THR A 111 6.13 -5.45 5.89
CA THR A 111 6.40 -6.69 5.15
C THR A 111 7.72 -6.55 4.38
N ARG A 112 8.68 -7.46 4.63
CA ARG A 112 9.88 -7.61 3.80
C ARG A 112 9.50 -8.37 2.53
N VAL A 113 9.96 -7.87 1.40
CA VAL A 113 9.62 -8.41 0.08
C VAL A 113 10.83 -8.56 -0.83
N ARG A 114 10.73 -9.48 -1.80
CA ARG A 114 11.60 -9.56 -2.97
C ARG A 114 10.82 -9.03 -4.17
N LEU A 115 11.33 -7.99 -4.80
CA LEU A 115 10.80 -7.49 -6.06
C LEU A 115 11.63 -8.07 -7.22
N LEU A 116 10.99 -8.87 -8.06
CA LEU A 116 11.56 -9.41 -9.30
C LEU A 116 11.31 -8.39 -10.40
N CYS A 117 12.35 -7.67 -10.82
CA CYS A 117 12.22 -6.53 -11.70
C CYS A 117 12.16 -6.90 -13.19
N GLN A 118 12.56 -8.10 -13.58
CA GLN A 118 12.58 -8.50 -15.00
C GLN A 118 11.18 -8.44 -15.61
N GLY A 119 11.06 -7.73 -16.74
CA GLY A 119 9.78 -7.49 -17.41
C GLY A 119 9.01 -6.30 -16.88
N LEU A 120 9.46 -5.65 -15.80
CA LEU A 120 8.92 -4.37 -15.32
C LEU A 120 9.62 -3.20 -16.01
N GLN A 121 8.96 -2.05 -16.01
CA GLN A 121 9.49 -0.81 -16.57
C GLN A 121 9.72 0.24 -15.49
N LEU A 122 10.93 0.82 -15.50
CA LEU A 122 11.19 2.07 -14.80
C LEU A 122 10.62 3.24 -15.59
N GLY A 123 10.05 4.20 -14.90
CA GLY A 123 9.60 5.45 -15.49
C GLY A 123 9.75 6.61 -14.52
N ASP A 124 9.64 7.82 -15.05
CA ASP A 124 9.62 9.05 -14.29
C ASP A 124 8.21 9.64 -14.30
N TYR A 125 7.78 10.11 -13.14
CA TYR A 125 6.62 10.97 -13.03
C TYR A 125 6.98 12.22 -12.23
N ALA A 126 7.08 13.34 -12.93
CA ALA A 126 7.42 14.64 -12.34
C ALA A 126 8.72 14.64 -11.52
N GLY A 127 9.75 13.93 -11.97
CA GLY A 127 11.06 13.84 -11.33
C GLY A 127 11.17 12.76 -10.26
N GLN A 128 10.17 11.90 -10.12
CA GLN A 128 10.20 10.76 -9.20
C GLN A 128 10.17 9.45 -9.97
N ILE A 129 11.29 8.69 -9.88
CA ILE A 129 11.41 7.39 -10.51
C ILE A 129 10.49 6.38 -9.82
N ASN A 130 9.73 5.65 -10.61
CA ASN A 130 8.83 4.59 -10.19
C ASN A 130 9.02 3.34 -11.06
N ILE A 131 8.42 2.22 -10.65
CA ILE A 131 8.43 0.98 -11.41
C ILE A 131 7.01 0.43 -11.55
N GLY A 132 6.69 -0.09 -12.73
CA GLY A 132 5.38 -0.64 -13.04
C GLY A 132 5.39 -1.43 -14.33
N TYR A 133 4.29 -1.37 -15.06
CA TYR A 133 4.17 -1.94 -16.40
C TYR A 133 4.51 -0.89 -17.45
N ALA A 134 4.92 -1.30 -18.65
CA ALA A 134 5.12 -0.39 -19.77
C ALA A 134 3.80 0.29 -20.14
N SER A 135 3.78 1.62 -20.20
CA SER A 135 2.58 2.35 -20.59
C SER A 135 2.32 2.25 -22.10
N LYS A 136 1.03 2.17 -22.46
CA LYS A 136 0.57 2.35 -23.85
C LYS A 136 0.16 3.79 -24.13
N ASP A 137 0.01 4.62 -23.10
CA ASP A 137 -0.27 6.04 -23.21
C ASP A 137 1.05 6.81 -23.22
N GLU A 138 1.35 7.51 -24.30
CA GLU A 138 2.59 8.27 -24.50
C GLU A 138 2.83 9.37 -23.46
N LYS A 139 1.79 9.77 -22.72
CA LYS A 139 1.90 10.74 -21.62
C LYS A 139 2.62 10.18 -20.39
N TYR A 140 2.68 8.87 -20.25
CA TYR A 140 3.21 8.20 -19.08
C TYR A 140 4.22 7.14 -19.50
N GLU A 141 5.35 7.08 -18.83
CA GLU A 141 6.38 6.07 -19.08
C GLU A 141 6.01 4.71 -18.44
N THR A 142 5.18 4.73 -17.39
CA THR A 142 4.72 3.52 -16.70
C THR A 142 3.20 3.51 -16.52
N ALA A 143 2.62 2.32 -16.57
CA ALA A 143 1.25 2.00 -16.19
C ALA A 143 1.22 1.11 -14.95
N PHE A 144 0.04 0.90 -14.40
CA PHE A 144 -0.15 -0.02 -13.29
C PHE A 144 0.09 -1.47 -13.71
N TYR A 145 0.93 -2.19 -12.96
CA TYR A 145 1.13 -3.62 -13.14
C TYR A 145 -0.14 -4.38 -12.72
N PRO A 146 -0.63 -5.34 -13.54
CA PRO A 146 -1.91 -6.01 -13.29
C PRO A 146 -1.95 -6.74 -11.94
N GLU A 147 -3.03 -6.55 -11.18
CA GLU A 147 -3.23 -7.10 -9.83
C GLU A 147 -3.00 -8.62 -9.78
N LEU A 148 -3.60 -9.36 -10.72
CA LEU A 148 -3.50 -10.83 -10.77
C LEU A 148 -2.06 -11.34 -10.94
N LEU A 149 -1.15 -10.51 -11.40
CA LEU A 149 0.23 -10.88 -11.64
C LEU A 149 1.19 -10.40 -10.56
N VAL A 150 0.75 -9.55 -9.62
CA VAL A 150 1.63 -8.96 -8.59
C VAL A 150 2.35 -10.02 -7.78
N HIS A 151 1.68 -11.11 -7.40
CA HIS A 151 2.26 -12.22 -6.64
C HIS A 151 3.43 -12.92 -7.35
N ARG A 152 3.58 -12.75 -8.67
CA ARG A 152 4.69 -13.32 -9.45
C ARG A 152 5.96 -12.48 -9.38
N VAL A 153 5.82 -11.18 -9.08
CA VAL A 153 6.95 -10.24 -9.08
C VAL A 153 7.22 -9.65 -7.69
N LEU A 154 6.26 -9.69 -6.76
CA LEU A 154 6.41 -9.21 -5.39
C LEU A 154 6.20 -10.38 -4.42
N LEU A 155 7.31 -10.97 -3.98
CA LEU A 155 7.33 -12.15 -3.11
C LEU A 155 7.51 -11.73 -1.66
N LYS A 156 6.72 -12.29 -0.74
CA LYS A 156 6.88 -12.03 0.70
C LYS A 156 8.07 -12.82 1.23
N GLU A 157 8.95 -12.15 1.99
CA GLU A 157 10.08 -12.78 2.67
C GLU A 157 9.82 -12.95 4.16
N GLY A 158 9.08 -12.02 4.78
CA GLY A 158 8.79 -12.03 6.21
C GLY A 158 8.33 -10.66 6.70
N HIS A 159 8.49 -10.43 8.00
CA HIS A 159 8.21 -9.15 8.66
C HIS A 159 9.50 -8.53 9.18
N THR A 160 9.59 -7.20 9.14
CA THR A 160 10.70 -6.44 9.74
C THR A 160 10.23 -5.03 10.08
N ASP A 161 10.61 -4.55 11.25
CA ASP A 161 10.26 -3.19 11.66
C ASP A 161 10.90 -2.16 10.72
N ILE A 162 10.13 -1.14 10.38
CA ILE A 162 10.59 0.04 9.65
C ILE A 162 10.66 1.22 10.61
N LYS A 163 11.80 1.92 10.63
CA LYS A 163 11.98 3.14 11.41
C LYS A 163 11.93 4.33 10.47
N PRO A 164 11.03 5.31 10.72
CA PRO A 164 11.01 6.52 9.91
C PRO A 164 12.35 7.26 9.98
N HIS A 165 12.80 7.81 8.87
CA HIS A 165 13.94 8.73 8.86
C HIS A 165 13.56 10.02 9.59
N GLU A 166 14.24 10.32 10.70
CA GLU A 166 14.02 11.57 11.45
C GLU A 166 14.67 12.73 10.70
N LEU A 167 13.86 13.64 10.19
CA LEU A 167 14.30 14.77 9.37
C LEU A 167 13.67 16.08 9.88
N THR A 168 14.20 17.19 9.39
CA THR A 168 13.59 18.53 9.47
C THR A 168 13.20 18.99 8.08
N ILE A 169 12.35 20.02 7.95
CA ILE A 169 11.98 20.54 6.62
C ILE A 169 13.23 20.98 5.85
N ALA A 170 14.21 21.57 6.54
CA ALA A 170 15.46 22.02 5.93
C ALA A 170 16.38 20.88 5.44
N THR A 171 16.27 19.69 6.00
CA THR A 171 17.12 18.54 5.62
C THR A 171 16.47 17.61 4.59
N LEU A 172 15.22 17.89 4.21
CA LEU A 172 14.54 17.12 3.17
C LEU A 172 15.31 17.22 1.85
N ASN A 173 15.50 16.09 1.20
CA ASN A 173 16.11 16.01 -0.11
C ASN A 173 15.65 14.77 -0.87
N LYS A 174 15.90 14.73 -2.18
CA LYS A 174 15.45 13.67 -3.09
C LYS A 174 15.97 12.27 -2.76
N LYS A 175 17.04 12.14 -1.93
CA LYS A 175 17.54 10.83 -1.47
C LYS A 175 16.46 10.09 -0.68
N TYR A 176 15.64 10.81 0.09
CA TYR A 176 14.56 10.23 0.90
C TYR A 176 13.22 10.14 0.16
N ALA A 177 13.18 10.45 -1.14
CA ALA A 177 11.94 10.32 -1.91
C ALA A 177 11.45 8.87 -1.96
N GLY A 178 10.21 8.65 -1.58
CA GLY A 178 9.57 7.33 -1.50
C GLY A 178 9.81 6.59 -0.19
N THR A 179 10.50 7.18 0.81
CA THR A 179 10.73 6.58 2.13
C THR A 179 9.77 7.10 3.18
N LEU A 180 9.65 6.35 4.29
CA LEU A 180 8.94 6.77 5.47
C LEU A 180 9.79 7.77 6.26
N VAL A 181 9.26 8.96 6.52
CA VAL A 181 9.94 10.04 7.26
C VAL A 181 9.14 10.46 8.46
N SER A 182 9.81 11.00 9.48
CA SER A 182 9.23 11.63 10.67
C SER A 182 9.77 13.03 10.83
N LEU A 183 8.88 14.02 10.92
CA LEU A 183 9.20 15.42 11.16
C LEU A 183 8.68 15.83 12.53
N LYS A 184 9.57 16.31 13.38
CA LYS A 184 9.25 16.82 14.73
C LYS A 184 9.12 18.36 14.70
N ASP A 185 8.47 18.91 15.73
CA ASP A 185 8.29 20.36 15.89
C ASP A 185 7.69 21.04 14.66
N VAL A 186 6.64 20.44 14.10
CA VAL A 186 5.88 20.99 12.98
C VAL A 186 4.43 21.26 13.40
N GLN A 187 3.76 22.16 12.70
CA GLN A 187 2.35 22.47 12.87
C GLN A 187 1.75 22.88 11.53
N PHE A 188 0.43 22.78 11.36
CA PHE A 188 -0.22 23.38 10.21
C PHE A 188 -0.15 24.90 10.26
N LEU A 189 0.03 25.55 9.11
CA LEU A 189 0.06 27.01 9.02
C LEU A 189 -1.24 27.60 9.59
N ALA A 190 -1.17 28.79 10.18
CA ALA A 190 -2.34 29.42 10.83
C ALA A 190 -3.55 29.58 9.89
N SER A 191 -3.31 29.83 8.59
CA SER A 191 -4.35 29.93 7.58
C SER A 191 -5.06 28.60 7.25
N GLU A 192 -4.48 27.46 7.67
CA GLU A 192 -5.07 26.13 7.46
C GLU A 192 -6.00 25.72 8.63
N LEU A 193 -5.95 26.44 9.75
CA LEU A 193 -6.74 26.09 10.92
C LEU A 193 -8.25 26.18 10.63
N GLY A 194 -8.99 25.15 11.07
CA GLY A 194 -10.42 25.02 10.77
C GLY A 194 -10.72 24.42 9.40
N GLN A 195 -9.70 24.25 8.54
CA GLN A 195 -9.85 23.55 7.28
C GLN A 195 -9.80 22.02 7.48
N THR A 196 -10.40 21.27 6.58
CA THR A 196 -10.29 19.80 6.54
C THR A 196 -9.03 19.38 5.78
N TYR A 197 -8.55 18.16 6.01
CA TYR A 197 -7.41 17.61 5.24
C TYR A 197 -7.63 17.66 3.73
N ALA A 198 -8.84 17.30 3.29
CA ALA A 198 -9.28 17.41 1.91
C ALA A 198 -10.81 17.59 1.87
N ASP A 199 -11.38 17.72 0.67
CA ASP A 199 -12.82 17.88 0.47
C ASP A 199 -13.45 16.60 -0.07
N PRO A 200 -14.09 15.76 0.77
CA PRO A 200 -14.74 14.54 0.31
C PRO A 200 -15.96 14.79 -0.57
N GLN A 201 -16.58 15.98 -0.50
CA GLN A 201 -17.71 16.36 -1.34
C GLN A 201 -17.28 16.89 -2.71
N GLY A 202 -16.08 17.47 -2.77
CA GLY A 202 -15.49 18.01 -4.00
C GLY A 202 -14.58 17.04 -4.76
N LYS A 203 -14.56 15.75 -4.41
CA LYS A 203 -13.63 14.75 -4.95
C LYS A 203 -13.65 14.61 -6.48
N ASP A 204 -14.76 14.90 -7.13
CA ASP A 204 -14.87 14.85 -8.60
C ASP A 204 -14.17 16.03 -9.28
N LYS A 205 -14.03 17.16 -8.57
CA LYS A 205 -13.33 18.36 -9.05
C LYS A 205 -11.87 18.42 -8.54
N ASN A 206 -11.68 18.18 -7.24
CA ASN A 206 -10.39 18.26 -6.57
C ASN A 206 -10.06 16.91 -5.92
N ARG A 207 -9.47 16.00 -6.67
CA ARG A 207 -9.11 14.66 -6.18
C ARG A 207 -8.07 14.70 -5.04
N ASN A 208 -7.30 15.75 -4.93
CA ASN A 208 -6.30 15.95 -3.89
C ASN A 208 -6.29 17.40 -3.45
N VAL A 209 -6.07 17.63 -2.16
CA VAL A 209 -5.91 18.95 -1.55
C VAL A 209 -4.54 19.03 -0.90
N ASN A 210 -3.89 20.18 -1.00
CA ASN A 210 -2.62 20.48 -0.36
C ASN A 210 -2.89 21.36 0.86
N ARG A 211 -2.30 20.98 2.01
CA ARG A 211 -2.22 21.77 3.23
C ARG A 211 -0.78 22.09 3.54
N THR A 212 -0.52 23.20 4.20
CA THR A 212 0.83 23.66 4.49
C THR A 212 1.20 23.41 5.94
N LEU A 213 2.28 22.66 6.17
CA LEU A 213 2.99 22.58 7.44
C LEU A 213 4.06 23.67 7.49
N VAL A 214 4.39 24.08 8.73
CA VAL A 214 5.48 24.99 9.02
C VAL A 214 6.25 24.49 10.24
N ASP A 215 7.57 24.67 10.24
CA ASP A 215 8.42 24.46 11.42
C ASP A 215 8.74 25.78 12.12
N ARG A 216 9.50 25.71 13.25
CA ARG A 216 9.88 26.91 14.02
C ARG A 216 10.75 27.90 13.25
N SER A 217 11.42 27.50 12.19
CA SER A 217 12.20 28.38 11.33
C SER A 217 11.35 29.15 10.31
N GLY A 218 10.08 28.79 10.17
CA GLY A 218 9.19 29.29 9.14
C GLY A 218 9.28 28.53 7.81
N ALA A 219 10.10 27.48 7.72
CA ALA A 219 10.16 26.63 6.55
C ALA A 219 8.85 25.88 6.35
N GLN A 220 8.39 25.80 5.10
CA GLN A 220 7.07 25.26 4.76
C GLN A 220 7.18 23.94 3.97
N LEU A 221 6.19 23.06 4.15
CA LEU A 221 6.10 21.77 3.50
C LEU A 221 4.65 21.43 3.18
N ILE A 222 4.42 20.86 2.01
CA ILE A 222 3.07 20.45 1.58
C ILE A 222 2.71 19.10 2.21
N VAL A 223 1.52 19.01 2.78
CA VAL A 223 0.81 17.76 3.08
C VAL A 223 -0.26 17.59 2.01
N ARG A 224 -0.11 16.54 1.20
CA ARG A 224 -1.03 16.24 0.11
C ARG A 224 -1.97 15.12 0.53
N THR A 225 -3.26 15.40 0.53
CA THR A 225 -4.31 14.46 0.94
C THR A 225 -5.29 14.21 -0.19
N SER A 226 -5.59 12.95 -0.43
CA SER A 226 -6.65 12.52 -1.35
C SER A 226 -8.02 12.82 -0.77
N SER A 227 -8.93 13.34 -1.59
CA SER A 227 -10.34 13.52 -1.20
C SER A 227 -11.08 12.18 -0.98
N TYR A 228 -10.45 11.06 -1.31
CA TYR A 228 -10.95 9.71 -1.03
C TYR A 228 -10.44 9.14 0.30
N ALA A 229 -9.49 9.80 0.98
CA ALA A 229 -8.99 9.36 2.27
C ALA A 229 -10.12 9.33 3.31
N LYS A 230 -10.14 8.33 4.18
CA LYS A 230 -11.16 8.20 5.24
C LYS A 230 -11.17 9.42 6.17
N PHE A 231 -10.02 10.05 6.35
CA PHE A 231 -9.84 11.26 7.16
C PHE A 231 -9.96 12.58 6.36
N ALA A 232 -10.28 12.53 5.06
CA ALA A 232 -10.35 13.73 4.21
C ALA A 232 -11.19 14.86 4.81
N GLY A 233 -12.38 14.56 5.34
CA GLY A 233 -13.27 15.52 5.97
C GLY A 233 -12.95 15.87 7.43
N ARG A 234 -11.88 15.32 8.01
CA ARG A 234 -11.43 15.68 9.35
C ARG A 234 -10.72 17.03 9.33
N THR A 235 -10.94 17.83 10.35
CA THR A 235 -10.24 19.11 10.52
C THR A 235 -8.76 18.85 10.85
N VAL A 236 -7.85 19.59 10.22
CA VAL A 236 -6.43 19.51 10.54
C VAL A 236 -6.19 19.90 12.01
N PRO A 237 -5.27 19.23 12.73
CA PRO A 237 -4.96 19.56 14.12
C PRO A 237 -4.47 20.99 14.29
N SER A 238 -4.88 21.64 15.39
CA SER A 238 -4.46 23.00 15.71
C SER A 238 -3.14 23.09 16.50
N GLY A 239 -2.62 21.97 17.00
CA GLY A 239 -1.41 21.93 17.80
C GLY A 239 -0.12 21.80 16.99
N SER A 240 1.01 21.61 17.70
CA SER A 240 2.30 21.25 17.13
C SER A 240 2.75 19.86 17.60
N GLY A 241 3.73 19.26 16.92
CA GLY A 241 4.23 17.95 17.31
C GLY A 241 4.95 17.22 16.19
N THR A 242 4.64 15.94 16.03
CA THR A 242 5.31 15.06 15.07
C THR A 242 4.33 14.57 13.99
N ILE A 243 4.81 14.47 12.76
CA ILE A 243 4.09 13.85 11.65
C ILE A 243 4.97 12.77 11.01
N THR A 244 4.37 11.59 10.76
CA THR A 244 5.02 10.49 10.04
C THR A 244 4.28 10.27 8.71
N ALA A 245 5.03 10.21 7.62
CA ALA A 245 4.43 10.13 6.28
C ALA A 245 5.44 9.60 5.25
N ILE A 246 4.98 9.26 4.06
CA ILE A 246 5.87 9.03 2.92
C ILE A 246 6.28 10.40 2.34
N LEU A 247 7.58 10.62 2.18
CA LEU A 247 8.10 11.79 1.47
C LEU A 247 8.05 11.54 -0.03
N THR A 248 7.40 12.44 -0.75
CA THR A 248 7.37 12.42 -2.22
C THR A 248 7.81 13.77 -2.78
N TYR A 249 8.03 13.81 -4.07
CA TYR A 249 8.35 15.03 -4.79
C TYR A 249 7.45 15.19 -6.01
N PHE A 250 6.97 16.38 -6.24
CA PHE A 250 6.41 16.77 -7.52
C PHE A 250 7.35 17.79 -8.14
N ARG A 251 8.16 17.38 -9.12
CA ARG A 251 9.33 18.09 -9.64
C ARG A 251 10.34 18.33 -8.50
N ASP A 252 10.50 19.58 -8.08
CA ASP A 252 11.41 19.97 -6.99
C ASP A 252 10.68 20.26 -5.68
N THR A 253 9.36 20.16 -5.66
CA THR A 253 8.54 20.48 -4.49
C THR A 253 8.34 19.22 -3.63
N PRO A 254 8.87 19.18 -2.40
CA PRO A 254 8.63 18.09 -1.46
C PRO A 254 7.16 18.08 -0.98
N GLN A 255 6.61 16.90 -0.81
CA GLN A 255 5.25 16.67 -0.33
C GLN A 255 5.21 15.47 0.61
N LEU A 256 4.39 15.54 1.65
CA LEU A 256 4.09 14.41 2.53
C LEU A 256 2.77 13.76 2.12
N LEU A 257 2.79 12.43 2.04
CA LEU A 257 1.60 11.59 1.93
C LEU A 257 1.37 10.91 3.27
N ILE A 258 0.41 11.39 4.05
CA ILE A 258 0.00 10.79 5.32
C ILE A 258 -0.63 9.43 5.01
N LEU A 259 -0.23 8.38 5.73
CA LEU A 259 -0.78 7.05 5.55
C LEU A 259 -2.08 6.87 6.33
N ARG A 260 -2.07 7.27 7.61
CA ARG A 260 -3.20 7.17 8.55
C ARG A 260 -3.33 8.45 9.36
N GLU A 261 -4.55 8.82 9.77
CA GLU A 261 -4.79 10.00 10.61
C GLU A 261 -3.94 9.97 11.89
N GLN A 262 -3.78 8.80 12.51
CA GLN A 262 -2.98 8.62 13.73
C GLN A 262 -1.49 8.91 13.57
N ASP A 263 -0.97 8.95 12.34
CA ASP A 263 0.42 9.29 12.06
C ASP A 263 0.68 10.80 12.18
N VAL A 264 -0.37 11.59 12.47
CA VAL A 264 -0.34 13.04 12.70
C VAL A 264 -0.54 13.32 14.19
N GLN A 265 0.55 13.45 14.93
CA GLN A 265 0.56 13.64 16.39
C GLN A 265 0.90 15.10 16.73
N LEU A 266 0.00 16.02 16.39
CA LEU A 266 0.15 17.46 16.62
C LEU A 266 -0.71 17.89 17.82
N THR A 267 -0.35 17.43 19.02
CA THR A 267 -1.13 17.64 20.26
C THR A 267 -0.51 18.66 21.23
N GLY A 268 0.69 19.14 20.92
CA GLY A 268 1.41 20.12 21.72
C GLY A 268 0.93 21.55 21.49
N ALA A 269 1.43 22.47 22.32
CA ALA A 269 1.16 23.89 22.14
C ALA A 269 1.74 24.41 20.81
N ARG A 270 1.01 25.31 20.15
CA ARG A 270 1.54 26.02 18.96
C ARG A 270 2.72 26.90 19.32
N PHE A 271 3.58 27.11 18.36
CA PHE A 271 4.68 28.08 18.44
C PHE A 271 4.46 29.23 17.46
#